data_fe303ecc70df01e97e89ac639877eaaa
#
_entry.id   fe303ecc70df01e97e89ac639877eaaa
#
_cell.length_a   1.000
_cell.length_b   1.000
_cell.length_c   1.000
_cell.angle_alpha   90.00
_cell.angle_beta   90.00
_cell.angle_gamma   90.00
#
_symmetry.space_group_name_H-M   'P 1'
#
loop_
_entity.id
_entity.type
_entity.pdbx_description
1 polymer ?
#
loop_
_entity_poly.entity_id
_entity_poly.type
_entity_poly.pdbx_seq_one_letter_code
_entity_poly.pdbx_strand_id
1 'polypeptide(L)'
;MKIAVIGGGMMGSFIAEELCNDFEVTVVDNNKSTLNQIEERNHRISAINFDVKNGIIEDIIANYDLAVNCLPGFMGFEMLKK
;
A
#
# COMPACT_ATOMS: atom_id res chain seq x y z
N MET A 1 14.31 -3.23 -3.08
CA MET A 1 13.16 -2.77 -3.88
C MET A 1 12.11 -2.15 -2.97
N LYS A 2 11.58 -1.02 -3.36
CA LYS A 2 10.52 -0.34 -2.62
C LYS A 2 9.17 -0.61 -3.29
N ILE A 3 8.20 -1.07 -2.51
CA ILE A 3 6.88 -1.44 -3.01
C ILE A 3 5.82 -0.63 -2.28
N ALA A 4 4.91 -0.04 -3.05
CA ALA A 4 3.74 0.64 -2.50
C ALA A 4 2.52 -0.26 -2.67
N VAL A 5 1.78 -0.49 -1.59
CA VAL A 5 0.51 -1.22 -1.63
C VAL A 5 -0.61 -0.20 -1.47
N ILE A 6 -1.41 -0.04 -2.51
CA ILE A 6 -2.48 0.94 -2.55
C ILE A 6 -3.77 0.31 -2.06
N GLY A 7 -4.25 0.77 -0.91
CA GLY A 7 -5.40 0.17 -0.26
C GLY A 7 -4.97 -0.85 0.78
N GLY A 8 -5.23 -0.55 2.05
CA GLY A 8 -4.73 -1.34 3.17
C GLY A 8 -5.74 -2.28 3.80
N GLY A 9 -6.90 -2.50 3.20
CA GLY A 9 -7.90 -3.40 3.76
C GLY A 9 -7.35 -4.81 3.97
N MET A 10 -8.24 -5.78 4.22
CA MET A 10 -7.81 -7.15 4.52
C MET A 10 -6.81 -7.69 3.50
N MET A 11 -7.10 -7.49 2.22
CA MET A 11 -6.27 -7.99 1.13
C MET A 11 -4.92 -7.26 1.06
N GLY A 12 -4.97 -5.93 1.13
CA GLY A 12 -3.75 -5.13 1.07
C GLY A 12 -2.82 -5.39 2.23
N SER A 13 -3.35 -5.53 3.44
CA SER A 13 -2.52 -5.82 4.60
C SER A 13 -1.88 -7.20 4.52
N PHE A 14 -2.61 -8.19 4.00
CA PHE A 14 -2.05 -9.53 3.80
C PHE A 14 -0.88 -9.49 2.82
N ILE A 15 -1.04 -8.81 1.71
CA ILE A 15 0.01 -8.68 0.70
C ILE A 15 1.21 -7.93 1.25
N ALA A 16 0.97 -6.85 1.99
CA ALA A 16 2.05 -6.07 2.59
C ALA A 16 2.86 -6.91 3.58
N GLU A 17 2.19 -7.71 4.41
CA GLU A 17 2.87 -8.57 5.37
C GLU A 17 3.73 -9.63 4.68
N GLU A 18 3.26 -10.18 3.58
CA GLU A 18 4.04 -11.15 2.83
C GLU A 18 5.26 -10.51 2.16
N LEU A 19 5.09 -9.35 1.59
CA LEU A 19 6.16 -8.68 0.85
C LEU A 19 7.22 -8.05 1.75
N CYS A 20 6.84 -7.63 2.96
CA CYS A 20 7.79 -6.91 3.82
C CYS A 20 8.92 -7.78 4.34
N ASN A 21 8.84 -9.08 4.16
CA ASN A 21 9.93 -9.99 4.53
C ASN A 21 11.12 -9.86 3.58
N ASP A 22 10.88 -9.45 2.34
CA ASP A 22 11.91 -9.38 1.31
C ASP A 22 12.13 -7.97 0.75
N PHE A 23 11.15 -7.07 0.94
CA PHE A 23 11.17 -5.75 0.33
C PHE A 23 10.78 -4.67 1.33
N GLU A 24 11.11 -3.42 1.01
CA GLU A 24 10.59 -2.27 1.75
C GLU A 24 9.16 -2.01 1.28
N VAL A 25 8.20 -2.11 2.18
CA VAL A 25 6.79 -2.00 1.83
C VAL A 25 6.15 -0.80 2.53
N THR A 26 5.39 -0.02 1.77
CA THR A 26 4.58 1.08 2.30
C THR A 26 3.14 0.85 1.88
N VAL A 27 2.21 0.94 2.83
CA VAL A 27 0.79 0.87 2.55
C VAL A 27 0.23 2.27 2.46
N VAL A 28 -0.53 2.55 1.40
CA VAL A 28 -1.16 3.84 1.16
C VAL A 28 -2.66 3.66 1.26
N ASP A 29 -3.30 4.36 2.18
CA ASP A 29 -4.74 4.27 2.40
C ASP A 29 -5.24 5.58 2.96
N ASN A 30 -6.55 5.84 2.81
CA ASN A 30 -7.17 7.02 3.40
C ASN A 30 -7.79 6.71 4.78
N ASN A 31 -7.72 5.49 5.24
CA ASN A 31 -8.28 5.08 6.53
C ASN A 31 -7.17 4.96 7.57
N LYS A 32 -7.12 5.95 8.45
CA LYS A 32 -6.08 6.02 9.47
C LYS A 32 -6.12 4.84 10.43
N SER A 33 -7.32 4.36 10.77
CA SER A 33 -7.45 3.19 11.66
C SER A 33 -6.82 1.95 11.06
N THR A 34 -7.06 1.73 9.77
CA THR A 34 -6.46 0.59 9.06
C THR A 34 -4.94 0.69 9.06
N LEU A 35 -4.42 1.88 8.78
CA LEU A 35 -2.97 2.10 8.75
C LEU A 35 -2.34 1.87 10.12
N ASN A 36 -2.99 2.35 11.18
CA ASN A 36 -2.49 2.15 12.53
C ASN A 36 -2.44 0.67 12.91
N GLN A 37 -3.46 -0.09 12.53
CA GLN A 37 -3.50 -1.52 12.79
C GLN A 37 -2.37 -2.24 12.06
N ILE A 38 -2.10 -1.87 10.83
CA ILE A 38 -1.03 -2.48 10.06
C ILE A 38 0.33 -2.20 10.69
N GLU A 39 0.57 -0.97 11.08
CA GLU A 39 1.85 -0.60 11.71
C GLU A 39 2.05 -1.29 13.06
N GLU A 40 0.98 -1.45 13.83
CA GLU A 40 1.04 -2.14 15.12
C GLU A 40 1.35 -3.62 14.95
N ARG A 41 0.82 -4.24 13.90
CA ARG A 41 1.04 -5.66 13.63
C ARG A 41 2.42 -5.94 13.06
N ASN A 42 2.98 -5.00 12.31
CA ASN A 42 4.28 -5.21 11.67
C ASN A 42 5.02 -3.89 11.49
N HIS A 43 6.04 -3.68 12.28
CA HIS A 43 6.82 -2.45 12.27
C HIS A 43 7.69 -2.27 11.03
N ARG A 44 7.80 -3.29 10.20
CA ARG A 44 8.54 -3.20 8.94
C ARG A 44 7.75 -2.52 7.85
N ILE A 45 6.43 -2.41 8.05
CA ILE A 45 5.55 -1.78 7.06
C ILE A 45 5.36 -0.32 7.43
N SER A 46 5.66 0.57 6.48
CA SER A 46 5.36 1.99 6.62
C SER A 46 3.94 2.27 6.15
N ALA A 47 3.37 3.37 6.60
CA ALA A 47 2.00 3.72 6.23
C ALA A 47 1.92 5.19 5.84
N ILE A 48 1.15 5.46 4.79
CA ILE A 48 0.88 6.81 4.31
C ILE A 48 -0.63 7.01 4.26
N ASN A 49 -1.10 8.05 4.95
CA ASN A 49 -2.50 8.43 4.88
C ASN A 49 -2.68 9.35 3.68
N PHE A 50 -3.36 8.85 2.64
CA PHE A 50 -3.55 9.58 1.40
C PHE A 50 -4.91 9.23 0.81
N ASP A 51 -5.66 10.26 0.44
CA ASP A 51 -6.94 10.10 -0.22
C ASP A 51 -6.75 10.22 -1.72
N VAL A 52 -6.90 9.11 -2.43
CA VAL A 52 -6.71 9.07 -3.89
C VAL A 52 -7.71 9.95 -4.64
N LYS A 53 -8.80 10.32 -3.99
CA LYS A 53 -9.78 11.23 -4.60
C LYS A 53 -9.30 12.68 -4.62
N ASN A 54 -8.41 13.04 -3.70
CA ASN A 54 -7.94 14.41 -3.54
C ASN A 54 -6.51 14.61 -4.03
N GLY A 55 -5.88 13.59 -4.58
CA GLY A 55 -4.50 13.70 -5.00
C GLY A 55 -4.19 12.82 -6.19
N ILE A 56 -2.97 12.95 -6.68
CA ILE A 56 -2.49 12.19 -7.83
C ILE A 56 -1.62 11.05 -7.31
N ILE A 57 -2.12 9.81 -7.48
CA ILE A 57 -1.42 8.62 -6.97
C ILE A 57 -0.05 8.47 -7.61
N GLU A 58 0.12 8.93 -8.85
CA GLU A 58 1.39 8.84 -9.55
C GLU A 58 2.52 9.59 -8.82
N ASP A 59 2.19 10.66 -8.12
CA ASP A 59 3.19 11.40 -7.34
C ASP A 59 3.73 10.56 -6.19
N ILE A 60 2.90 9.72 -5.63
CA ILE A 60 3.30 8.82 -4.54
C ILE A 60 4.10 7.66 -5.09
N ILE A 61 3.58 6.96 -6.09
CA ILE A 61 4.23 5.76 -6.62
C ILE A 61 5.52 6.07 -7.38
N ALA A 62 5.75 7.33 -7.73
CA ALA A 62 6.97 7.74 -8.43
C ALA A 62 8.25 7.40 -7.64
N ASN A 63 8.14 7.31 -6.33
CA ASN A 63 9.27 7.00 -5.46
C ASN A 63 9.45 5.51 -5.18
N TYR A 64 8.60 4.67 -5.78
CA TYR A 64 8.61 3.23 -5.54
C TYR A 64 8.92 2.48 -6.83
N ASP A 65 9.48 1.30 -6.68
CA ASP A 65 9.83 0.46 -7.83
C ASP A 65 8.62 -0.27 -8.39
N LEU A 66 7.65 -0.54 -7.51
CA LEU A 66 6.45 -1.28 -7.88
C LEU A 66 5.29 -0.79 -7.04
N ALA A 67 4.09 -0.76 -7.61
CA ALA A 67 2.87 -0.47 -6.87
C ALA A 67 1.86 -1.59 -7.10
N VAL A 68 1.24 -2.04 -6.01
CA VAL A 68 0.20 -3.06 -6.05
C VAL A 68 -1.12 -2.39 -5.70
N ASN A 69 -2.09 -2.41 -6.61
CA ASN A 69 -3.37 -1.75 -6.42
C ASN A 69 -4.40 -2.73 -5.85
N CYS A 70 -4.80 -2.49 -4.61
CA CYS A 70 -5.78 -3.32 -3.90
C CYS A 70 -7.03 -2.54 -3.53
N LEU A 71 -7.33 -1.45 -4.24
CA LEU A 71 -8.49 -0.62 -3.94
C LEU A 71 -9.78 -1.37 -4.23
N PRO A 72 -10.85 -1.10 -3.45
CA PRO A 72 -12.16 -1.69 -3.71
C PRO A 72 -12.67 -1.35 -5.11
N GLY A 73 -13.40 -2.27 -5.71
CA GLY A 73 -13.96 -2.08 -7.06
C GLY A 73 -13.12 -2.69 -8.15
N PHE A 74 -11.93 -3.11 -7.88
CA PHE A 74 -11.12 -3.84 -8.84
C PHE A 74 -11.40 -5.34 -8.72
N MET A 75 -11.39 -6.04 -9.84
CA MET A 75 -11.67 -7.47 -9.89
C MET A 75 -10.38 -8.29 -9.79
N GLY A 76 -9.50 -7.89 -8.93
CA GLY A 76 -8.22 -8.56 -8.77
C GLY A 76 -7.13 -7.54 -8.48
N PHE A 77 -5.91 -7.92 -8.73
CA PHE A 77 -4.77 -7.05 -8.49
C PHE A 77 -4.22 -6.48 -9.77
N GLU A 78 -3.85 -5.22 -9.72
CA GLU A 78 -3.03 -4.62 -10.76
C GLU A 78 -1.67 -4.32 -10.18
N MET A 79 -0.63 -4.77 -10.87
CA MET A 79 0.74 -4.42 -10.52
C MET A 79 1.20 -3.36 -11.50
N LEU A 80 1.44 -2.17 -10.97
CA LEU A 80 1.87 -1.03 -11.77
C LEU A 80 3.38 -0.93 -11.68
N LYS A 81 4.03 -1.26 -12.75
CA LYS A 81 5.49 -1.22 -12.81
C LYS A 81 5.94 0.13 -13.34
N LYS A 82 6.84 0.71 -12.64
CA LYS A 82 7.37 2.01 -12.99
C LYS A 82 8.28 1.98 -14.21
#